data_a9cd68e2660dc21c3e58158ecb1a77d0
#
_entry.id   a9cd68e2660dc21c3e58158ecb1a77d0
#
_cell.length_a   1.000
_cell.length_b   1.000
_cell.length_c   1.000
_cell.angle_alpha   90.00
_cell.angle_beta   90.00
_cell.angle_gamma   90.00
#
_symmetry.space_group_name_H-M   'P 1'
#
loop_
_entity.id
_entity.type
_entity.pdbx_description
1 polymer ?
#
loop_
_entity_poly.entity_id
_entity_poly.type
_entity_poly.pdbx_seq_one_letter_code
_entity_poly.pdbx_strand_id
1 'polypeptide(L)'
;AFFVIDTRRHRWLHQYHGDDRTMLGDSQRAALLSWLTEVNSTTTFKFLVSSVPFTSLWGGPLDFDGRVDGWSAYSDERKLILDAIQYVPIVIILSGDRHEFAAVSFRDAAVEFSTSPLSMFYIPIRTLSQEHTIDPPGEERLLKYLPDGNHKWSEFEVDTRDPLAPVVKVTVQVDGKDAWQVTVHGVPVRRPHSALGSLAQTLLELLGFKNRRWF
;
A
#
# COMPACT_ATOMS: atom_id res chain seq x y z
N ALA A 1 -2.44 -13.01 -3.80
CA ALA A 1 -1.21 -13.33 -3.10
C ALA A 1 -0.97 -12.37 -1.95
N PHE A 2 -0.24 -12.83 -0.94
CA PHE A 2 0.11 -12.01 0.23
C PHE A 2 1.62 -12.06 0.44
N PHE A 3 2.19 -10.90 0.82
CA PHE A 3 3.54 -10.79 1.37
C PHE A 3 3.46 -10.01 2.68
N VAL A 4 3.90 -10.62 3.78
CA VAL A 4 3.89 -9.99 5.11
C VAL A 4 5.31 -9.54 5.42
N ILE A 5 5.50 -8.24 5.60
CA ILE A 5 6.81 -7.67 5.92
C ILE A 5 7.00 -7.53 7.43
N ASP A 6 8.16 -7.91 7.91
CA ASP A 6 8.60 -7.64 9.27
C ASP A 6 9.32 -6.29 9.31
N THR A 7 8.64 -5.29 9.82
CA THR A 7 9.15 -3.91 9.93
C THR A 7 9.87 -3.65 11.26
N ARG A 8 10.07 -4.68 12.09
CA ARG A 8 10.67 -4.53 13.42
C ARG A 8 12.04 -5.20 13.53
N ARG A 9 12.17 -6.45 13.08
CA ARG A 9 13.35 -7.28 13.31
C ARG A 9 14.62 -6.77 12.63
N HIS A 10 14.48 -6.23 11.42
CA HIS A 10 15.59 -5.84 10.57
C HIS A 10 15.80 -4.34 10.49
N ARG A 11 14.97 -3.60 11.20
CA ARG A 11 15.04 -2.15 11.23
C ARG A 11 16.32 -1.67 11.87
N TRP A 12 17.09 -0.88 11.11
CA TRP A 12 18.31 -0.29 11.62
C TRP A 12 18.00 1.06 12.28
N LEU A 13 18.03 1.09 13.62
CA LEU A 13 17.73 2.29 14.42
C LEU A 13 18.97 3.16 14.71
N HIS A 14 20.16 2.76 14.28
CA HIS A 14 21.38 3.42 14.73
C HIS A 14 21.68 4.73 13.99
N GLN A 15 22.01 5.73 14.80
CA GLN A 15 22.42 7.11 14.54
C GLN A 15 23.74 7.24 13.75
N TYR A 16 24.12 6.28 12.93
CA TYR A 16 25.29 6.44 12.09
C TYR A 16 24.90 7.26 10.85
N HIS A 17 25.61 8.36 10.67
CA HIS A 17 25.55 9.25 9.52
C HIS A 17 25.85 8.48 8.24
N GLY A 18 24.83 8.18 7.44
CA GLY A 18 24.96 7.52 6.15
C GLY A 18 23.61 7.09 5.59
N ASP A 19 23.53 7.00 4.27
CA ASP A 19 22.33 6.69 3.48
C ASP A 19 21.83 5.23 3.61
N ASP A 20 22.35 4.45 4.56
CA ASP A 20 22.12 3.01 4.71
C ASP A 20 20.96 2.65 5.65
N ARG A 21 19.99 3.54 5.83
CA ARG A 21 18.82 3.23 6.65
C ARG A 21 17.94 2.21 5.96
N THR A 22 17.67 1.09 6.63
CA THR A 22 16.74 0.09 6.13
C THR A 22 15.70 -0.28 7.17
N MET A 23 14.45 -0.42 6.74
CA MET A 23 13.33 -0.97 7.51
C MET A 23 13.31 -2.50 7.42
N LEU A 24 13.61 -3.04 6.24
CA LEU A 24 13.45 -4.45 5.92
C LEU A 24 14.75 -5.26 6.00
N GLY A 25 15.90 -4.60 5.88
CA GLY A 25 17.18 -5.25 5.62
C GLY A 25 17.27 -5.82 4.20
N ASP A 26 18.49 -6.11 3.76
CA ASP A 26 18.76 -6.53 2.37
C ASP A 26 18.01 -7.80 1.96
N SER A 27 18.01 -8.80 2.83
CA SER A 27 17.40 -10.10 2.53
C SER A 27 15.89 -10.02 2.32
N GLN A 28 15.18 -9.36 3.23
CA GLN A 28 13.72 -9.23 3.12
C GLN A 28 13.33 -8.29 1.96
N ARG A 29 14.09 -7.20 1.76
CA ARG A 29 13.90 -6.31 0.63
C ARG A 29 14.06 -7.03 -0.70
N ALA A 30 15.12 -7.83 -0.86
CA ALA A 30 15.34 -8.64 -2.06
C ALA A 30 14.20 -9.67 -2.27
N ALA A 31 13.74 -10.31 -1.21
CA ALA A 31 12.61 -11.24 -1.26
C ALA A 31 11.32 -10.56 -1.70
N LEU A 32 11.01 -9.35 -1.18
CA LEU A 32 9.85 -8.56 -1.58
C LEU A 32 9.90 -8.18 -3.07
N LEU A 33 11.04 -7.69 -3.55
CA LEU A 33 11.20 -7.30 -4.96
C LEU A 33 11.06 -8.51 -5.90
N SER A 34 11.63 -9.66 -5.52
CA SER A 34 11.47 -10.92 -6.25
C SER A 34 10.01 -11.37 -6.28
N TRP A 35 9.32 -11.31 -5.13
CA TRP A 35 7.91 -11.65 -5.04
C TRP A 35 7.03 -10.75 -5.90
N LEU A 36 7.26 -9.42 -5.91
CA LEU A 36 6.54 -8.49 -6.77
C LEU A 36 6.67 -8.87 -8.26
N THR A 37 7.88 -9.27 -8.67
CA THR A 37 8.14 -9.74 -10.04
C THR A 37 7.39 -11.03 -10.35
N GLU A 38 7.41 -12.00 -9.44
CA GLU A 38 6.75 -13.30 -9.60
C GLU A 38 5.22 -13.18 -9.69
N VAL A 39 4.61 -12.38 -8.79
CA VAL A 39 3.15 -12.25 -8.73
C VAL A 39 2.58 -11.29 -9.76
N ASN A 40 3.41 -10.51 -10.45
CA ASN A 40 2.99 -9.49 -11.40
C ASN A 40 2.00 -10.03 -12.45
N SER A 41 2.34 -11.16 -13.08
CA SER A 41 1.54 -11.77 -14.14
C SER A 41 0.73 -13.00 -13.70
N THR A 42 0.89 -13.46 -12.46
CA THR A 42 0.29 -14.71 -11.99
C THR A 42 -0.90 -14.52 -11.06
N THR A 43 -1.02 -13.32 -10.47
CA THR A 43 -2.03 -13.06 -9.44
C THR A 43 -2.72 -11.72 -9.69
N THR A 44 -4.05 -11.69 -9.59
CA THR A 44 -4.85 -10.48 -9.79
C THR A 44 -4.58 -9.46 -8.69
N PHE A 45 -4.80 -9.83 -7.43
CA PHE A 45 -4.62 -8.95 -6.27
C PHE A 45 -3.39 -9.33 -5.46
N LYS A 46 -2.53 -8.35 -5.17
CA LYS A 46 -1.33 -8.50 -4.37
C LYS A 46 -1.52 -7.71 -3.08
N PHE A 47 -1.48 -8.39 -1.96
CA PHE A 47 -1.60 -7.77 -0.63
C PHE A 47 -0.21 -7.71 0.02
N LEU A 48 0.26 -6.51 0.27
CA LEU A 48 1.47 -6.24 1.05
C LEU A 48 1.04 -5.85 2.46
N VAL A 49 1.42 -6.64 3.46
CA VAL A 49 1.02 -6.40 4.84
C VAL A 49 2.19 -5.80 5.62
N SER A 50 1.97 -4.62 6.20
CA SER A 50 2.94 -3.87 6.99
C SER A 50 2.39 -3.63 8.39
N SER A 51 3.21 -3.70 9.43
CA SER A 51 2.77 -3.36 10.78
C SER A 51 2.58 -1.86 11.00
N VAL A 52 3.29 -1.03 10.23
CA VAL A 52 3.21 0.44 10.27
C VAL A 52 2.80 0.99 8.91
N PRO A 53 2.16 2.18 8.85
CA PRO A 53 1.74 2.77 7.59
C PRO A 53 2.89 2.99 6.62
N PHE A 54 2.65 2.65 5.37
CA PHE A 54 3.58 2.86 4.27
C PHE A 54 3.56 4.32 3.79
N THR A 55 2.43 5.01 3.99
CA THR A 55 2.30 6.43 3.67
C THR A 55 3.22 7.31 4.52
N SER A 56 3.72 8.39 3.93
CA SER A 56 4.49 9.41 4.63
C SER A 56 3.62 10.51 5.28
N LEU A 57 2.30 10.45 5.10
CA LEU A 57 1.38 11.48 5.59
C LEU A 57 1.36 11.62 7.12
N TRP A 58 1.79 10.59 7.85
CA TRP A 58 1.99 10.65 9.29
C TRP A 58 3.41 11.13 9.70
N GLY A 59 4.22 11.64 8.78
CA GLY A 59 5.55 12.20 9.06
C GLY A 59 5.55 13.70 9.40
N GLY A 60 4.42 14.29 9.78
CA GLY A 60 4.28 15.70 10.07
C GLY A 60 5.09 16.21 11.27
N PRO A 61 5.21 17.55 11.46
CA PRO A 61 6.05 18.12 12.52
C PRO A 61 5.59 17.80 13.94
N LEU A 62 4.32 17.42 14.13
CA LEU A 62 3.77 17.03 15.41
C LEU A 62 3.79 15.51 15.64
N ASP A 63 4.20 14.73 14.64
CA ASP A 63 4.27 13.28 14.71
C ASP A 63 5.73 12.83 14.88
N PHE A 64 6.18 12.82 16.13
CA PHE A 64 7.54 12.39 16.46
C PHE A 64 7.76 10.90 16.20
N ASP A 65 6.74 10.08 16.43
CA ASP A 65 6.83 8.62 16.23
C ASP A 65 6.88 8.27 14.74
N GLY A 66 6.07 8.92 13.90
CA GLY A 66 6.06 8.68 12.46
C GLY A 66 7.41 8.96 11.79
N ARG A 67 8.17 9.92 12.34
CA ARG A 67 9.52 10.27 11.84
C ARG A 67 10.60 9.27 12.19
N VAL A 68 10.38 8.44 13.18
CA VAL A 68 11.37 7.46 13.67
C VAL A 68 10.89 6.03 13.38
N ASP A 69 9.62 5.77 13.60
CA ASP A 69 9.03 4.44 13.59
C ASP A 69 8.37 4.08 12.26
N GLY A 70 7.88 5.06 11.50
CA GLY A 70 7.19 4.86 10.24
C GLY A 70 8.10 4.86 9.02
N TRP A 71 7.53 4.52 7.86
CA TRP A 71 8.23 4.48 6.57
C TRP A 71 8.78 5.84 6.12
N SER A 72 8.26 6.95 6.64
CA SER A 72 8.79 8.29 6.38
C SER A 72 10.26 8.47 6.83
N ALA A 73 10.70 7.66 7.80
CA ALA A 73 12.09 7.64 8.26
C ALA A 73 13.03 6.86 7.30
N TYR A 74 12.48 6.10 6.36
CA TYR A 74 13.21 5.20 5.44
C TYR A 74 12.85 5.52 3.99
N SER A 75 12.92 6.81 3.63
CA SER A 75 12.45 7.37 2.36
C SER A 75 13.04 6.70 1.13
N ASP A 76 14.34 6.37 1.15
CA ASP A 76 15.04 5.79 0.00
C ASP A 76 14.59 4.35 -0.25
N GLU A 77 14.50 3.54 0.81
CA GLU A 77 13.98 2.17 0.69
C GLU A 77 12.51 2.17 0.29
N ARG A 78 11.71 3.07 0.88
CA ARG A 78 10.30 3.26 0.52
C ARG A 78 10.16 3.63 -0.96
N LYS A 79 10.97 4.58 -1.44
CA LYS A 79 10.98 5.00 -2.84
C LYS A 79 11.32 3.83 -3.77
N LEU A 80 12.33 3.04 -3.43
CA LEU A 80 12.73 1.85 -4.19
C LEU A 80 11.58 0.84 -4.32
N ILE A 81 10.83 0.62 -3.22
CA ILE A 81 9.65 -0.26 -3.22
C ILE A 81 8.54 0.33 -4.09
N LEU A 82 8.25 1.65 -3.99
CA LEU A 82 7.26 2.32 -4.84
C LEU A 82 7.64 2.27 -6.32
N ASP A 83 8.92 2.41 -6.64
CA ASP A 83 9.42 2.30 -8.02
C ASP A 83 9.20 0.88 -8.58
N ALA A 84 9.30 -0.15 -7.74
CA ALA A 84 8.97 -1.52 -8.14
C ALA A 84 7.45 -1.73 -8.28
N ILE A 85 6.66 -1.25 -7.32
CA ILE A 85 5.21 -1.39 -7.29
C ILE A 85 4.54 -0.74 -8.51
N GLN A 86 5.04 0.39 -9.00
CA GLN A 86 4.41 1.10 -10.12
C GLN A 86 4.29 0.26 -11.41
N TYR A 87 5.06 -0.81 -11.53
CA TYR A 87 5.00 -1.75 -12.67
C TYR A 87 4.18 -3.01 -12.37
N VAL A 88 3.67 -3.13 -11.15
CA VAL A 88 2.88 -4.27 -10.69
C VAL A 88 1.44 -3.83 -10.46
N PRO A 89 0.48 -4.25 -11.29
CA PRO A 89 -0.89 -3.78 -11.14
C PRO A 89 -1.52 -4.34 -9.87
N ILE A 90 -2.32 -3.50 -9.22
CA ILE A 90 -3.18 -3.82 -8.08
C ILE A 90 -2.39 -4.36 -6.88
N VAL A 91 -1.51 -3.54 -6.36
CA VAL A 91 -0.94 -3.76 -5.04
C VAL A 91 -1.81 -3.05 -3.99
N ILE A 92 -2.32 -3.81 -3.06
CA ILE A 92 -3.09 -3.33 -1.90
C ILE A 92 -2.19 -3.46 -0.67
N ILE A 93 -1.91 -2.35 -0.02
CA ILE A 93 -1.11 -2.32 1.20
C ILE A 93 -2.07 -2.30 2.39
N LEU A 94 -1.86 -3.21 3.34
CA LEU A 94 -2.61 -3.26 4.59
C LEU A 94 -1.68 -2.89 5.73
N SER A 95 -2.07 -1.90 6.53
CA SER A 95 -1.28 -1.47 7.68
C SER A 95 -2.13 -1.13 8.90
N GLY A 96 -1.49 -0.93 10.03
CA GLY A 96 -2.11 -0.59 11.30
C GLY A 96 -1.37 0.53 12.04
N ASP A 97 -1.28 0.43 13.36
CA ASP A 97 -0.46 1.23 14.27
C ASP A 97 -1.03 2.61 14.68
N ARG A 98 -1.68 3.35 13.78
CA ARG A 98 -1.90 4.80 13.98
C ARG A 98 -3.18 5.20 14.74
N HIS A 99 -4.01 4.25 15.16
CA HIS A 99 -5.29 4.50 15.86
C HIS A 99 -6.31 5.35 15.09
N GLU A 100 -6.05 5.56 13.83
CA GLU A 100 -6.88 6.27 12.87
C GLU A 100 -7.01 5.43 11.61
N PHE A 101 -8.01 5.71 10.79
CA PHE A 101 -8.10 5.10 9.47
C PHE A 101 -7.71 6.10 8.39
N ALA A 102 -6.87 5.66 7.48
CA ALA A 102 -6.62 6.37 6.23
C ALA A 102 -6.54 5.41 5.04
N ALA A 103 -7.10 5.83 3.92
CA ALA A 103 -6.86 5.21 2.61
C ALA A 103 -6.05 6.17 1.76
N VAL A 104 -4.92 5.69 1.23
CA VAL A 104 -3.95 6.50 0.48
C VAL A 104 -3.60 5.80 -0.83
N SER A 105 -3.68 6.53 -1.94
CA SER A 105 -3.22 6.06 -3.25
C SER A 105 -1.78 6.50 -3.49
N PHE A 106 -0.96 5.61 -4.04
CA PHE A 106 0.43 5.88 -4.42
C PHE A 106 0.56 5.85 -5.93
N ARG A 107 0.88 6.98 -6.55
CA ARG A 107 1.15 7.12 -8.00
C ARG A 107 0.07 6.47 -8.87
N ASP A 108 -1.16 6.37 -8.38
CA ASP A 108 -2.26 5.61 -9.00
C ASP A 108 -1.89 4.14 -9.35
N ALA A 109 -0.90 3.54 -8.68
CA ALA A 109 -0.43 2.16 -8.90
C ALA A 109 -0.74 1.23 -7.73
N ALA A 110 -0.79 1.77 -6.51
CA ALA A 110 -1.14 1.02 -5.32
C ALA A 110 -2.10 1.81 -4.43
N VAL A 111 -2.76 1.12 -3.52
CA VAL A 111 -3.60 1.72 -2.48
C VAL A 111 -3.27 1.12 -1.13
N GLU A 112 -3.12 1.95 -0.12
CA GLU A 112 -3.01 1.54 1.27
C GLU A 112 -4.33 1.74 2.00
N PHE A 113 -4.67 0.77 2.82
CA PHE A 113 -5.70 0.87 3.85
C PHE A 113 -5.03 0.70 5.20
N SER A 114 -4.76 1.83 5.86
CA SER A 114 -4.25 1.85 7.22
C SER A 114 -5.42 1.86 8.17
N THR A 115 -5.60 0.77 8.91
CA THR A 115 -6.74 0.59 9.82
C THR A 115 -6.26 0.53 11.25
N SER A 116 -6.87 1.35 12.09
CA SER A 116 -6.57 1.41 13.52
C SER A 116 -6.80 0.10 14.23
N PRO A 117 -6.10 -0.15 15.34
CA PRO A 117 -6.32 -1.33 16.16
C PRO A 117 -7.73 -1.36 16.77
N LEU A 118 -8.24 -2.58 17.01
CA LEU A 118 -9.55 -2.80 17.57
C LEU A 118 -9.72 -2.40 19.05
N SER A 119 -8.61 -2.23 19.78
CA SER A 119 -8.63 -2.16 21.24
C SER A 119 -8.03 -0.89 21.84
N MET A 120 -7.71 0.09 21.02
CA MET A 120 -7.13 1.35 21.50
C MET A 120 -8.18 2.42 21.68
N PHE A 121 -7.93 3.29 22.66
CA PHE A 121 -8.75 4.46 22.86
C PHE A 121 -8.54 5.51 21.76
N TYR A 122 -9.57 6.22 21.48
CA TYR A 122 -9.56 7.35 20.56
C TYR A 122 -8.89 8.58 21.20
N ILE A 123 -7.99 9.20 20.46
CA ILE A 123 -7.41 10.50 20.82
C ILE A 123 -8.01 11.54 19.88
N PRO A 124 -8.71 12.59 20.40
CA PRO A 124 -9.37 13.57 19.55
C PRO A 124 -8.38 14.60 18.95
N ILE A 125 -7.24 14.11 18.49
CA ILE A 125 -6.21 14.90 17.83
C ILE A 125 -5.93 14.25 16.48
N ARG A 126 -6.13 15.01 15.43
CA ARG A 126 -5.80 14.55 14.06
C ARG A 126 -4.29 14.60 13.85
N THR A 127 -3.70 13.45 13.55
CA THR A 127 -2.25 13.34 13.40
C THR A 127 -1.81 13.21 11.95
N LEU A 128 -2.72 12.81 11.04
CA LEU A 128 -2.42 12.73 9.63
C LEU A 128 -2.32 14.15 9.03
N SER A 129 -1.24 14.42 8.31
CA SER A 129 -1.16 15.60 7.45
C SER A 129 -2.12 15.44 6.27
N GLN A 130 -3.08 16.35 6.15
CA GLN A 130 -4.00 16.40 5.01
C GLN A 130 -3.45 17.27 3.87
N GLU A 131 -2.38 17.95 4.15
CA GLU A 131 -1.64 18.72 3.15
C GLU A 131 -0.74 17.75 2.40
N HIS A 132 -0.95 17.66 1.15
CA HIS A 132 -0.21 17.00 0.09
C HIS A 132 1.10 16.29 0.45
N THR A 133 1.42 15.31 -0.33
CA THR A 133 2.73 14.69 -0.44
C THR A 133 3.83 15.72 -0.42
N ILE A 134 4.76 15.56 0.49
CA ILE A 134 5.84 16.54 0.64
C ILE A 134 6.86 16.39 -0.50
N ASP A 135 7.13 15.16 -0.98
CA ASP A 135 8.15 14.91 -1.99
C ASP A 135 8.06 13.48 -2.58
N PRO A 136 7.96 13.32 -3.90
CA PRO A 136 7.61 14.33 -4.90
C PRO A 136 6.12 14.67 -4.92
N PRO A 137 5.71 15.86 -5.35
CA PRO A 137 4.31 16.25 -5.45
C PRO A 137 3.51 15.24 -6.28
N GLY A 138 2.38 14.76 -5.74
CA GLY A 138 1.51 13.79 -6.42
C GLY A 138 1.90 12.33 -6.23
N GLU A 139 2.94 12.01 -5.43
CA GLU A 139 3.31 10.62 -5.12
C GLU A 139 2.24 9.93 -4.30
N GLU A 140 1.64 10.63 -3.35
CA GLU A 140 0.57 10.13 -2.50
C GLU A 140 -0.68 10.99 -2.65
N ARG A 141 -1.84 10.36 -2.57
CA ARG A 141 -3.12 11.04 -2.57
C ARG A 141 -4.03 10.43 -1.52
N LEU A 142 -4.45 11.25 -0.55
CA LEU A 142 -5.42 10.86 0.46
C LEU A 142 -6.79 10.63 -0.18
N LEU A 143 -7.31 9.42 -0.08
CA LEU A 143 -8.63 9.02 -0.59
C LEU A 143 -9.70 9.18 0.47
N LYS A 144 -9.39 8.78 1.70
CA LYS A 144 -10.30 8.85 2.84
C LYS A 144 -9.54 8.93 4.14
N TYR A 145 -10.04 9.74 5.08
CA TYR A 145 -9.54 9.82 6.43
C TYR A 145 -10.68 9.76 7.44
N LEU A 146 -10.58 8.88 8.44
CA LEU A 146 -11.54 8.70 9.50
C LEU A 146 -10.79 8.67 10.84
N PRO A 147 -10.54 9.84 11.46
CA PRO A 147 -9.82 9.93 12.72
C PRO A 147 -10.64 9.47 13.91
N ASP A 148 -11.96 9.72 13.87
CA ASP A 148 -12.85 9.57 15.00
C ASP A 148 -13.28 8.11 15.24
N GLY A 149 -13.65 7.79 16.46
CA GLY A 149 -14.15 6.48 16.89
C GLY A 149 -13.07 5.57 17.48
N ASN A 150 -13.49 4.64 18.35
CA ASN A 150 -12.59 3.79 19.13
C ASN A 150 -12.26 2.47 18.46
N HIS A 151 -13.25 1.83 17.84
CA HIS A 151 -13.09 0.50 17.27
C HIS A 151 -13.20 0.60 15.75
N LYS A 152 -12.12 0.33 15.07
CA LYS A 152 -12.07 0.37 13.60
C LYS A 152 -11.52 -0.94 13.05
N TRP A 153 -12.17 -1.44 12.01
CA TRP A 153 -11.66 -2.55 11.22
C TRP A 153 -12.08 -2.39 9.75
N SER A 154 -11.35 -3.04 8.88
CA SER A 154 -11.65 -3.07 7.46
C SER A 154 -11.94 -4.51 7.03
N GLU A 155 -13.01 -4.67 6.30
CA GLU A 155 -13.44 -5.94 5.70
C GLU A 155 -13.12 -5.92 4.21
N PHE A 156 -12.47 -6.96 3.71
CA PHE A 156 -12.04 -7.09 2.32
C PHE A 156 -12.73 -8.30 1.69
N GLU A 157 -13.69 -8.04 0.83
CA GLU A 157 -14.41 -9.03 0.05
C GLU A 157 -13.77 -9.16 -1.33
N VAL A 158 -13.04 -10.25 -1.57
CA VAL A 158 -12.34 -10.50 -2.83
C VAL A 158 -13.19 -11.37 -3.73
N ASP A 159 -13.65 -10.84 -4.84
CA ASP A 159 -14.41 -11.58 -5.84
C ASP A 159 -13.63 -11.71 -7.16
N THR A 160 -13.25 -12.94 -7.48
CA THR A 160 -12.54 -13.31 -8.71
C THR A 160 -13.34 -14.33 -9.54
N ARG A 161 -14.63 -14.50 -9.27
CA ARG A 161 -15.50 -15.44 -10.00
C ARG A 161 -15.65 -15.03 -11.47
N ASP A 162 -15.74 -13.73 -11.72
CA ASP A 162 -15.58 -13.21 -13.08
C ASP A 162 -14.10 -12.87 -13.32
N PRO A 163 -13.37 -13.66 -14.11
CA PRO A 163 -11.97 -13.40 -14.37
C PRO A 163 -11.72 -12.16 -15.23
N LEU A 164 -12.75 -11.60 -15.87
CA LEU A 164 -12.68 -10.39 -16.70
C LEU A 164 -13.00 -9.13 -15.89
N ALA A 165 -13.66 -9.28 -14.75
CA ALA A 165 -14.05 -8.17 -13.89
C ALA A 165 -13.81 -8.50 -12.39
N PRO A 166 -12.60 -8.91 -11.99
CA PRO A 166 -12.31 -9.20 -10.59
C PRO A 166 -12.34 -7.93 -9.76
N VAL A 167 -12.86 -8.00 -8.54
CA VAL A 167 -13.01 -6.86 -7.64
C VAL A 167 -12.61 -7.19 -6.21
N VAL A 168 -12.17 -6.18 -5.48
CA VAL A 168 -12.11 -6.19 -4.02
C VAL A 168 -13.00 -5.08 -3.50
N LYS A 169 -14.04 -5.45 -2.77
CA LYS A 169 -14.88 -4.51 -2.04
C LYS A 169 -14.30 -4.33 -0.64
N VAL A 170 -14.08 -3.09 -0.26
CA VAL A 170 -13.58 -2.74 1.06
C VAL A 170 -14.67 -2.00 1.81
N THR A 171 -15.01 -2.48 3.01
CA THR A 171 -15.92 -1.82 3.93
C THR A 171 -15.18 -1.47 5.21
N VAL A 172 -15.18 -0.20 5.57
CA VAL A 172 -14.56 0.29 6.80
C VAL A 172 -15.64 0.48 7.85
N GLN A 173 -15.46 -0.20 8.96
CA GLN A 173 -16.34 -0.13 10.13
C GLN A 173 -15.74 0.80 11.18
N VAL A 174 -16.56 1.67 11.75
CA VAL A 174 -16.22 2.50 12.91
C VAL A 174 -17.29 2.32 13.97
N ASP A 175 -16.92 1.85 15.14
CA ASP A 175 -17.80 1.58 16.27
C ASP A 175 -19.05 0.75 15.87
N GLY A 176 -18.84 -0.27 15.04
CA GLY A 176 -19.87 -1.21 14.58
C GLY A 176 -20.81 -0.68 13.49
N LYS A 177 -20.43 0.40 12.80
CA LYS A 177 -21.21 0.97 11.70
C LYS A 177 -20.35 1.11 10.46
N ASP A 178 -20.96 0.87 9.29
CA ASP A 178 -20.33 1.15 8.00
C ASP A 178 -20.05 2.66 7.88
N ALA A 179 -18.76 3.01 7.88
CA ALA A 179 -18.32 4.39 7.79
C ALA A 179 -17.88 4.80 6.39
N TRP A 180 -17.38 3.83 5.61
CA TRP A 180 -16.96 4.07 4.24
C TRP A 180 -16.85 2.75 3.48
N GLN A 181 -17.12 2.82 2.17
CA GLN A 181 -16.97 1.70 1.25
C GLN A 181 -16.28 2.15 -0.03
N VAL A 182 -15.47 1.26 -0.60
CA VAL A 182 -14.82 1.46 -1.88
C VAL A 182 -14.64 0.13 -2.61
N THR A 183 -14.66 0.15 -3.93
CA THR A 183 -14.36 -1.02 -4.75
C THR A 183 -13.07 -0.79 -5.51
N VAL A 184 -12.12 -1.71 -5.35
CA VAL A 184 -10.88 -1.77 -6.12
C VAL A 184 -11.09 -2.75 -7.26
N HIS A 185 -11.00 -2.26 -8.50
CA HIS A 185 -11.15 -3.09 -9.68
C HIS A 185 -9.84 -3.77 -10.04
N GLY A 186 -9.88 -5.08 -10.22
CA GLY A 186 -8.73 -5.88 -10.62
C GLY A 186 -8.46 -5.82 -12.13
N VAL A 187 -7.23 -6.13 -12.50
CA VAL A 187 -6.87 -6.38 -13.89
C VAL A 187 -6.92 -7.88 -14.14
N PRO A 188 -7.62 -8.32 -15.18
CA PRO A 188 -7.63 -9.72 -15.56
C PRO A 188 -6.21 -10.25 -15.77
N VAL A 189 -5.86 -11.32 -15.08
CA VAL A 189 -4.59 -12.03 -15.33
C VAL A 189 -4.73 -12.79 -16.63
N ARG A 190 -4.16 -12.26 -17.69
CA ARG A 190 -4.07 -12.95 -18.97
C ARG A 190 -2.94 -13.98 -18.87
N ARG A 191 -3.28 -15.23 -18.63
CA ARG A 191 -2.31 -16.31 -18.86
C ARG A 191 -2.04 -16.34 -20.36
N PRO A 192 -0.81 -16.20 -20.81
CA PRO A 192 -0.50 -16.33 -22.23
C PRO A 192 -0.78 -17.78 -22.62
N HIS A 193 -1.89 -18.02 -23.32
CA HIS A 193 -2.23 -19.34 -23.84
C HIS A 193 -1.42 -19.71 -25.10
N SER A 194 -0.60 -18.77 -25.62
CA SER A 194 0.26 -18.98 -26.78
C SER A 194 1.38 -17.94 -26.84
N ALA A 195 2.45 -18.23 -27.57
CA ALA A 195 3.54 -17.29 -27.86
C ALA A 195 3.06 -15.99 -28.53
N LEU A 196 1.98 -16.06 -29.32
CA LEU A 196 1.31 -14.91 -29.95
C LEU A 196 0.64 -13.98 -28.92
N GLY A 197 0.07 -14.52 -27.83
CA GLY A 197 -0.51 -13.73 -26.74
C GLY A 197 0.55 -12.95 -25.96
N SER A 198 1.69 -13.55 -25.74
CA SER A 198 2.86 -12.91 -25.10
C SER A 198 3.40 -11.75 -25.95
N LEU A 199 3.55 -11.93 -27.26
CA LEU A 199 3.99 -10.88 -28.18
C LEU A 199 2.99 -9.71 -28.26
N ALA A 200 1.69 -10.00 -28.28
CA ALA A 200 0.66 -8.97 -28.30
C ALA A 200 0.68 -8.13 -27.01
N GLN A 201 0.89 -8.76 -25.86
CA GLN A 201 1.01 -8.07 -24.59
C GLN A 201 2.25 -7.16 -24.54
N THR A 202 3.39 -7.65 -24.96
CA THR A 202 4.63 -6.86 -25.06
C THR A 202 4.47 -5.67 -26.01
N LEU A 203 3.77 -5.85 -27.13
CA LEU A 203 3.48 -4.77 -28.08
C LEU A 203 2.54 -3.73 -27.50
N LEU A 204 1.52 -4.11 -26.74
CA LEU A 204 0.61 -3.18 -26.06
C LEU A 204 1.33 -2.37 -24.97
N GLU A 205 2.25 -2.99 -24.24
CA GLU A 205 3.09 -2.31 -23.25
C GLU A 205 4.07 -1.32 -23.93
N LEU A 206 4.69 -1.70 -25.03
CA LEU A 206 5.57 -0.84 -25.83
C LEU A 206 4.84 0.34 -26.48
N LEU A 207 3.57 0.16 -26.85
CA LEU A 207 2.72 1.21 -27.40
C LEU A 207 2.12 2.13 -26.35
N GLY A 208 2.49 1.95 -25.08
CA GLY A 208 2.07 2.84 -23.98
C GLY A 208 0.62 2.67 -23.52
N PHE A 209 -0.07 1.60 -23.95
CA PHE A 209 -1.36 1.22 -23.40
C PHE A 209 -1.19 0.64 -21.99
N LYS A 210 -0.67 1.49 -21.06
CA LYS A 210 -0.69 1.19 -19.63
C LYS A 210 -2.12 1.30 -19.15
N ASN A 211 -2.64 0.23 -18.58
CA ASN A 211 -3.93 0.27 -17.88
C ASN A 211 -3.83 1.33 -16.78
N ARG A 212 -4.55 2.42 -16.96
CA ARG A 212 -4.54 3.56 -16.05
C ARG A 212 -5.84 3.60 -15.28
N ARG A 213 -5.68 3.80 -13.96
CA ARG A 213 -6.69 4.15 -12.95
C ARG A 213 -7.58 3.01 -12.50
N TRP A 214 -7.37 2.66 -11.22
CA TRP A 214 -8.04 1.60 -10.48
C TRP A 214 -9.18 2.13 -9.60
N PHE A 215 -9.34 3.47 -9.47
CA PHE A 215 -10.30 4.14 -8.59
C PHE A 215 -11.10 5.20 -9.37
#